data_c38f3f349999115a6c123f4979e89670
#
_entry.id   c38f3f349999115a6c123f4979e89670
#
_cell.length_a   1.000
_cell.length_b   1.000
_cell.length_c   1.000
_cell.angle_alpha   90.00
_cell.angle_beta   90.00
_cell.angle_gamma   90.00
#
_symmetry.space_group_name_H-M   'P 1'
#
loop_
_entity.id
_entity.type
_entity.pdbx_description
1 polymer ?
#
loop_
_entity_poly.entity_id
_entity_poly.type
_entity_poly.pdbx_seq_one_letter_code
_entity_poly.pdbx_strand_id
1 'polypeptide(L)'
;MALIDFFPNGFTAQPQQEELIDRIDDAFNTGYDFVICCAPTGSGKSFLSKTLSNHSKEASSNFTRLIESYNAFRVDQFGAYSRAEECENEPAFGAFALTITKSLQDQYTNLFNDATSLKGKNNYICKVDPNYNVDFAPCHFNNKLKESCILNSTCDYYCARRDTLTNKFGVLNYSMFLSLPEHVKKREYIICDEASELETELVKRFSRNLNYKILKRLGYRPSDIPVENYTKFRVWLGELIFKIGNEVEDLKKVLSKKRKNASTADTDVQRFRLYTNLLAQIKTTTDNWEDCEYVIESNLESITLKPLRVNNLSKHIFKFGKKILLMSATIIDHANFAKILGIKKYKYIEVDSTFDPKNAPIYVVKDFKLNHKNLKEKLPTLKDNILKICNFHKNVKGVIHTHTMEITQYLKDNIDDPRFLFRIDGAVNEQIIQRHIESKEPTILVSPSMTYGVDLKEDLARFQIIAKASFMPLGDERIKKLFKEDPDWYANQMLNHLIQACGRGVRTKNDKCVTYILDGTITDSVIRNAKKLPKYFLKRFN
;
A
#
# COMPACT_ATOMS: atom_id res chain seq x y z
N MET A 1 32.08 -11.85 5.05
CA MET A 1 31.76 -10.56 5.72
C MET A 1 30.35 -10.71 6.30
N ALA A 2 30.17 -10.28 7.53
CA ALA A 2 28.86 -10.26 8.17
C ALA A 2 27.98 -9.18 7.53
N LEU A 3 26.66 -9.34 7.60
CA LEU A 3 25.72 -8.37 6.99
C LEU A 3 25.90 -6.96 7.57
N ILE A 4 26.27 -6.84 8.86
CA ILE A 4 26.52 -5.55 9.51
C ILE A 4 27.66 -4.76 8.88
N ASP A 5 28.67 -5.43 8.28
CA ASP A 5 29.80 -4.78 7.60
C ASP A 5 29.34 -3.91 6.41
N PHE A 6 28.10 -4.11 5.94
CA PHE A 6 27.44 -3.38 4.84
C PHE A 6 26.49 -2.28 5.31
N PHE A 7 26.53 -1.92 6.61
CA PHE A 7 25.72 -0.82 7.11
C PHE A 7 26.04 0.48 6.36
N PRO A 8 25.06 1.35 6.08
CA PRO A 8 25.28 2.54 5.25
C PRO A 8 26.38 3.46 5.80
N ASN A 9 27.34 3.82 4.94
CA ASN A 9 28.43 4.73 5.28
C ASN A 9 27.89 6.11 5.74
N GLY A 10 28.57 6.71 6.72
CA GLY A 10 28.17 7.99 7.31
C GLY A 10 27.11 7.90 8.39
N PHE A 11 26.63 6.69 8.71
CA PHE A 11 25.71 6.44 9.82
C PHE A 11 26.32 5.42 10.78
N THR A 12 25.93 5.49 12.05
CA THR A 12 26.33 4.52 13.09
C THR A 12 25.12 3.69 13.48
N ALA A 13 25.23 2.37 13.40
CA ALA A 13 24.19 1.47 13.84
C ALA A 13 23.98 1.58 15.36
N GLN A 14 22.72 1.55 15.77
CA GLN A 14 22.39 1.44 17.19
C GLN A 14 22.41 -0.04 17.60
N PRO A 15 22.69 -0.38 18.88
CA PRO A 15 22.81 -1.77 19.31
C PRO A 15 21.63 -2.67 18.91
N GLN A 16 20.41 -2.14 18.93
CA GLN A 16 19.23 -2.89 18.51
C GLN A 16 19.18 -3.12 16.98
N GLN A 17 19.76 -2.21 16.19
CA GLN A 17 19.87 -2.40 14.74
C GLN A 17 20.94 -3.46 14.43
N GLU A 18 22.06 -3.45 15.15
CA GLU A 18 23.09 -4.47 15.04
C GLU A 18 22.52 -5.85 15.35
N GLU A 19 21.86 -6.01 16.51
CA GLU A 19 21.20 -7.28 16.89
C GLU A 19 20.20 -7.74 15.83
N LEU A 20 19.39 -6.82 15.28
CA LEU A 20 18.41 -7.15 14.26
C LEU A 20 19.08 -7.61 12.96
N ILE A 21 20.12 -6.91 12.52
CA ILE A 21 20.87 -7.26 11.31
C ILE A 21 21.53 -8.63 11.46
N ASP A 22 22.16 -8.91 12.61
CA ASP A 22 22.80 -10.19 12.89
C ASP A 22 21.79 -11.35 12.89
N ARG A 23 20.62 -11.16 13.50
CA ARG A 23 19.53 -12.17 13.50
C ARG A 23 18.97 -12.45 12.11
N ILE A 24 18.93 -11.44 11.23
CA ILE A 24 18.49 -11.59 9.84
C ILE A 24 19.58 -12.29 9.03
N ASP A 25 20.86 -11.92 9.23
CA ASP A 25 21.99 -12.59 8.59
C ASP A 25 22.03 -14.08 8.95
N ASP A 26 21.94 -14.40 10.25
CA ASP A 26 21.85 -15.78 10.73
C ASP A 26 20.69 -16.55 10.08
N ALA A 27 19.49 -15.92 10.01
CA ALA A 27 18.33 -16.55 9.40
C ALA A 27 18.56 -16.88 7.91
N PHE A 28 19.13 -15.95 7.14
CA PHE A 28 19.42 -16.17 5.73
C PHE A 28 20.53 -17.18 5.51
N ASN A 29 21.55 -17.21 6.36
CA ASN A 29 22.69 -18.15 6.31
C ASN A 29 22.29 -19.57 6.76
N THR A 30 21.28 -19.70 7.64
CA THR A 30 20.74 -21.00 8.08
C THR A 30 19.67 -21.58 7.16
N GLY A 31 19.49 -20.99 5.95
CA GLY A 31 18.68 -21.55 4.88
C GLY A 31 17.19 -21.19 4.94
N TYR A 32 16.86 -20.05 5.56
CA TYR A 32 15.55 -19.43 5.38
C TYR A 32 15.60 -18.46 4.19
N ASP A 33 14.60 -18.54 3.31
CA ASP A 33 14.43 -17.58 2.22
C ASP A 33 13.48 -16.46 2.60
N PHE A 34 12.69 -16.65 3.65
CA PHE A 34 11.75 -15.68 4.19
C PHE A 34 12.08 -15.33 5.63
N VAL A 35 12.17 -14.03 5.89
CA VAL A 35 12.24 -13.47 7.23
C VAL A 35 11.05 -12.55 7.45
N ILE A 36 10.29 -12.78 8.52
CA ILE A 36 9.17 -11.94 8.95
C ILE A 36 9.64 -11.17 10.18
N CYS A 37 9.72 -9.85 10.07
CA CYS A 37 10.25 -8.97 11.10
C CYS A 37 9.17 -8.04 11.65
N CYS A 38 8.79 -8.22 12.91
CA CYS A 38 7.96 -7.27 13.64
C CYS A 38 8.87 -6.24 14.32
N ALA A 39 8.97 -5.05 13.74
CA ALA A 39 9.85 -3.99 14.20
C ALA A 39 9.10 -2.68 14.36
N PRO A 40 9.06 -2.06 15.55
CA PRO A 40 8.34 -0.83 15.81
C PRO A 40 8.79 0.32 14.92
N THR A 41 8.00 1.38 14.87
CA THR A 41 8.42 2.63 14.24
C THR A 41 9.68 3.17 14.93
N GLY A 42 10.62 3.71 14.15
CA GLY A 42 11.89 4.22 14.69
C GLY A 42 12.98 3.15 14.89
N SER A 43 12.71 1.87 14.66
CA SER A 43 13.72 0.80 14.77
C SER A 43 14.78 0.79 13.65
N GLY A 44 14.67 1.69 12.66
CA GLY A 44 15.64 1.78 11.58
C GLY A 44 15.41 0.82 10.41
N LYS A 45 14.17 0.44 10.14
CA LYS A 45 13.78 -0.43 9.00
C LYS A 45 14.40 -0.01 7.66
N SER A 46 14.46 1.30 7.39
CA SER A 46 15.06 1.83 6.16
C SER A 46 16.56 1.55 6.06
N PHE A 47 17.28 1.64 7.18
CA PHE A 47 18.72 1.31 7.25
C PHE A 47 18.95 -0.17 6.98
N LEU A 48 18.11 -1.06 7.52
CA LEU A 48 18.18 -2.47 7.24
C LEU A 48 17.97 -2.76 5.74
N SER A 49 17.00 -2.10 5.11
CA SER A 49 16.80 -2.21 3.65
C SER A 49 18.04 -1.80 2.87
N LYS A 50 18.68 -0.71 3.29
CA LYS A 50 19.91 -0.22 2.65
C LYS A 50 21.09 -1.17 2.89
N THR A 51 21.23 -1.73 4.09
CA THR A 51 22.26 -2.72 4.42
C THR A 51 22.17 -3.96 3.53
N LEU A 52 20.98 -4.51 3.34
CA LEU A 52 20.74 -5.63 2.41
C LEU A 52 21.08 -5.25 0.96
N SER A 53 20.73 -4.04 0.54
CA SER A 53 21.12 -3.55 -0.77
C SER A 53 22.64 -3.46 -0.92
N ASN A 54 23.35 -2.89 0.05
CA ASN A 54 24.81 -2.78 0.03
C ASN A 54 25.49 -4.15 0.00
N HIS A 55 24.94 -5.14 0.69
CA HIS A 55 25.44 -6.52 0.68
C HIS A 55 25.22 -7.21 -0.67
N SER A 56 24.18 -6.85 -1.42
CA SER A 56 23.85 -7.49 -2.69
C SER A 56 24.88 -7.23 -3.80
N LYS A 57 24.80 -8.00 -4.88
CA LYS A 57 25.65 -7.81 -6.08
C LYS A 57 25.18 -6.62 -6.92
N GLU A 58 26.05 -6.11 -7.76
CA GLU A 58 25.71 -5.12 -8.80
C GLU A 58 25.00 -5.80 -9.99
N ALA A 59 24.27 -4.98 -10.76
CA ALA A 59 23.74 -5.40 -12.05
C ALA A 59 24.87 -5.77 -13.01
N SER A 60 24.69 -6.81 -13.81
CA SER A 60 25.62 -7.10 -14.89
C SER A 60 25.59 -6.01 -15.96
N SER A 61 26.69 -5.80 -16.65
CA SER A 61 26.73 -4.86 -17.80
C SER A 61 25.79 -5.31 -18.93
N ASN A 62 25.55 -6.63 -19.03
CA ASN A 62 24.62 -7.19 -19.99
C ASN A 62 23.17 -6.84 -19.63
N PHE A 63 22.75 -7.01 -18.38
CA PHE A 63 21.41 -6.63 -17.92
C PHE A 63 21.15 -5.13 -18.16
N THR A 64 22.13 -4.28 -17.86
CA THR A 64 22.03 -2.82 -18.10
C THR A 64 21.77 -2.51 -19.58
N ARG A 65 22.54 -3.12 -20.49
CA ARG A 65 22.31 -2.98 -21.94
C ARG A 65 20.96 -3.51 -22.39
N LEU A 66 20.50 -4.64 -21.83
CA LEU A 66 19.19 -5.20 -22.14
C LEU A 66 18.07 -4.25 -21.74
N ILE A 67 18.13 -3.64 -20.55
CA ILE A 67 17.13 -2.68 -20.08
C ILE A 67 17.14 -1.41 -20.95
N GLU A 68 18.29 -0.89 -21.32
CA GLU A 68 18.42 0.27 -22.22
C GLU A 68 17.80 -0.06 -23.59
N SER A 69 18.14 -1.18 -24.18
CA SER A 69 17.60 -1.61 -25.47
C SER A 69 16.10 -1.92 -25.41
N TYR A 70 15.62 -2.57 -24.37
CA TYR A 70 14.20 -2.88 -24.16
C TYR A 70 13.33 -1.62 -24.04
N ASN A 71 13.88 -0.56 -23.45
CA ASN A 71 13.19 0.73 -23.37
C ASN A 71 13.18 1.46 -24.72
N ALA A 72 14.24 1.32 -25.54
CA ALA A 72 14.48 2.11 -26.75
C ALA A 72 13.82 1.54 -28.01
N PHE A 73 13.76 0.22 -28.17
CA PHE A 73 13.37 -0.38 -29.45
C PHE A 73 11.98 -1.03 -29.41
N ARG A 74 11.27 -0.85 -30.54
CA ARG A 74 10.13 -1.67 -30.90
C ARG A 74 10.69 -3.01 -31.39
N VAL A 75 10.79 -3.95 -30.46
CA VAL A 75 11.08 -5.33 -30.85
C VAL A 75 9.78 -5.89 -31.43
N ASP A 76 9.84 -6.54 -32.59
CA ASP A 76 8.76 -7.38 -33.04
C ASP A 76 8.43 -8.43 -31.96
N GLN A 77 7.30 -9.08 -32.06
CA GLN A 77 6.89 -10.00 -30.97
C GLN A 77 7.99 -11.02 -30.63
N PHE A 78 8.70 -11.54 -31.62
CA PHE A 78 9.78 -12.52 -31.45
C PHE A 78 11.00 -11.94 -30.73
N GLY A 79 11.48 -10.76 -31.13
CA GLY A 79 12.62 -10.14 -30.48
C GLY A 79 12.30 -9.59 -29.07
N ALA A 80 11.01 -9.28 -28.76
CA ALA A 80 10.58 -8.95 -27.40
C ALA A 80 10.63 -10.17 -26.47
N TYR A 81 10.23 -11.34 -26.95
CA TYR A 81 10.31 -12.61 -26.21
C TYR A 81 11.76 -13.00 -25.93
N SER A 82 12.64 -12.99 -26.96
CA SER A 82 14.05 -13.32 -26.80
C SER A 82 14.74 -12.45 -25.74
N ARG A 83 14.50 -11.13 -25.76
CA ARG A 83 15.12 -10.21 -24.78
C ARG A 83 14.53 -10.34 -23.37
N ALA A 84 13.25 -10.68 -23.24
CA ALA A 84 12.65 -10.99 -21.95
C ALA A 84 13.31 -12.23 -21.35
N GLU A 85 13.49 -13.29 -22.14
CA GLU A 85 14.19 -14.51 -21.75
C GLU A 85 15.66 -14.26 -21.38
N GLU A 86 16.37 -13.43 -22.15
CA GLU A 86 17.74 -13.00 -21.81
C GLU A 86 17.78 -12.27 -20.46
N CYS A 87 16.83 -11.36 -20.17
CA CYS A 87 16.74 -10.69 -18.87
C CYS A 87 16.44 -11.67 -17.73
N GLU A 88 15.59 -12.68 -17.96
CA GLU A 88 15.25 -13.69 -16.96
C GLU A 88 16.44 -14.62 -16.62
N ASN A 89 17.33 -14.84 -17.59
CA ASN A 89 18.54 -15.66 -17.41
C ASN A 89 19.66 -14.90 -16.68
N GLU A 90 19.61 -13.58 -16.58
CA GLU A 90 20.59 -12.79 -15.84
C GLU A 90 20.58 -13.14 -14.34
N PRO A 91 21.75 -13.13 -13.68
CA PRO A 91 21.82 -13.38 -12.25
C PRO A 91 21.05 -12.32 -11.45
N ALA A 92 20.45 -12.73 -10.35
CA ALA A 92 19.79 -11.79 -9.45
C ALA A 92 20.83 -10.86 -8.81
N PHE A 93 20.50 -9.59 -8.74
CA PHE A 93 21.34 -8.52 -8.19
C PHE A 93 20.50 -7.55 -7.36
N GLY A 94 21.13 -6.69 -6.57
CA GLY A 94 20.48 -5.56 -5.92
C GLY A 94 19.30 -5.93 -5.01
N ALA A 95 18.63 -4.90 -4.55
CA ALA A 95 17.45 -4.98 -3.73
C ALA A 95 16.32 -4.09 -4.27
N PHE A 96 15.08 -4.56 -4.17
CA PHE A 96 13.90 -3.69 -4.22
C PHE A 96 13.31 -3.52 -2.83
N ALA A 97 13.16 -2.26 -2.38
CA ALA A 97 12.32 -1.91 -1.25
C ALA A 97 10.92 -1.56 -1.76
N LEU A 98 9.92 -2.32 -1.33
CA LEU A 98 8.52 -2.16 -1.71
C LEU A 98 7.77 -1.45 -0.58
N THR A 99 7.13 -0.33 -0.88
CA THR A 99 6.42 0.53 0.09
C THR A 99 4.95 0.66 -0.27
N ILE A 100 4.13 1.20 0.64
CA ILE A 100 2.70 1.43 0.37
C ILE A 100 2.47 2.73 -0.40
N THR A 101 3.22 3.79 -0.07
CA THR A 101 2.96 5.16 -0.54
C THR A 101 4.15 5.78 -1.24
N LYS A 102 3.87 6.80 -2.07
CA LYS A 102 4.91 7.63 -2.71
C LYS A 102 5.73 8.41 -1.67
N SER A 103 5.11 8.87 -0.60
CA SER A 103 5.80 9.58 0.48
C SER A 103 6.88 8.71 1.14
N LEU A 104 6.60 7.41 1.33
CA LEU A 104 7.62 6.47 1.82
C LEU A 104 8.73 6.25 0.78
N GLN A 105 8.41 6.22 -0.53
CA GLN A 105 9.46 6.18 -1.56
C GLN A 105 10.38 7.40 -1.46
N ASP A 106 9.80 8.61 -1.31
CA ASP A 106 10.56 9.86 -1.19
C ASP A 106 11.41 9.87 0.10
N GLN A 107 10.92 9.28 1.18
CA GLN A 107 11.70 9.14 2.41
C GLN A 107 12.97 8.30 2.20
N TYR A 108 12.90 7.20 1.44
CA TYR A 108 14.08 6.39 1.11
C TYR A 108 15.08 7.15 0.24
N THR A 109 14.62 7.83 -0.82
CA THR A 109 15.50 8.58 -1.73
C THR A 109 16.09 9.84 -1.11
N ASN A 110 15.39 10.46 -0.16
CA ASN A 110 15.94 11.59 0.61
C ASN A 110 16.96 11.14 1.67
N LEU A 111 16.82 9.91 2.20
CA LEU A 111 17.75 9.38 3.20
C LEU A 111 19.01 8.79 2.57
N PHE A 112 18.92 8.22 1.38
CA PHE A 112 20.00 7.54 0.68
C PHE A 112 20.15 8.07 -0.74
N ASN A 113 21.20 8.85 -1.00
CA ASN A 113 21.44 9.54 -2.28
C ASN A 113 21.63 8.58 -3.46
N ASP A 114 22.02 7.34 -3.22
CA ASP A 114 22.19 6.29 -4.22
C ASP A 114 20.96 5.40 -4.41
N ALA A 115 19.87 5.64 -3.68
CA ALA A 115 18.60 5.02 -3.92
C ALA A 115 17.86 5.68 -5.08
N THR A 116 17.23 4.88 -5.93
CA THR A 116 16.43 5.38 -7.06
C THR A 116 14.99 4.93 -6.92
N SER A 117 14.04 5.73 -7.38
CA SER A 117 12.62 5.37 -7.31
C SER A 117 11.88 5.62 -8.61
N LEU A 118 10.90 4.74 -8.91
CA LEU A 118 9.99 4.89 -10.04
C LEU A 118 8.57 5.08 -9.52
N LYS A 119 7.95 6.18 -9.94
CA LYS A 119 6.53 6.49 -9.69
C LYS A 119 5.69 6.21 -10.93
N GLY A 120 4.36 6.24 -10.81
CA GLY A 120 3.45 6.09 -11.95
C GLY A 120 3.62 7.22 -12.96
N LYS A 121 3.30 6.96 -14.24
CA LYS A 121 3.44 7.91 -15.37
C LYS A 121 2.77 9.27 -15.13
N ASN A 122 1.69 9.29 -14.36
CA ASN A 122 0.97 10.51 -14.00
C ASN A 122 1.76 11.48 -13.08
N ASN A 123 2.91 11.06 -12.56
CA ASN A 123 3.77 11.91 -11.73
C ASN A 123 4.88 12.61 -12.53
N TYR A 124 4.95 12.37 -13.83
CA TYR A 124 5.97 12.95 -14.73
C TYR A 124 5.28 13.76 -15.81
N ILE A 125 5.75 14.98 -16.04
CA ILE A 125 5.25 15.84 -17.11
C ILE A 125 5.92 15.43 -18.42
N CYS A 126 5.14 15.38 -19.52
CA CYS A 126 5.67 15.09 -20.85
C CYS A 126 6.46 16.30 -21.37
N LYS A 127 7.75 16.12 -21.65
CA LYS A 127 8.60 17.21 -22.18
C LYS A 127 8.35 17.56 -23.65
N VAL A 128 7.67 16.68 -24.38
CA VAL A 128 7.26 16.95 -25.77
C VAL A 128 6.00 17.80 -25.82
N ASP A 129 5.09 17.57 -24.86
CA ASP A 129 3.86 18.36 -24.69
C ASP A 129 3.59 18.57 -23.20
N PRO A 130 4.08 19.70 -22.63
CA PRO A 130 4.00 19.97 -21.19
C PRO A 130 2.58 20.15 -20.64
N ASN A 131 1.57 20.25 -21.50
CA ASN A 131 0.16 20.27 -21.08
C ASN A 131 -0.30 18.92 -20.54
N TYR A 132 0.50 17.86 -20.73
CA TYR A 132 0.16 16.50 -20.37
C TYR A 132 1.19 15.85 -19.45
N ASN A 133 0.73 15.00 -18.56
CA ASN A 133 1.63 14.04 -17.93
C ASN A 133 1.95 12.87 -18.89
N VAL A 134 2.98 12.09 -18.55
CA VAL A 134 3.46 10.98 -19.40
C VAL A 134 2.38 9.92 -19.65
N ASP A 135 1.39 9.82 -18.79
CA ASP A 135 0.29 8.87 -18.93
C ASP A 135 -0.68 9.23 -20.08
N PHE A 136 -0.72 10.51 -20.47
CA PHE A 136 -1.49 11.02 -21.62
C PHE A 136 -0.61 11.45 -22.80
N ALA A 137 0.70 11.16 -22.74
CA ALA A 137 1.64 11.63 -23.72
C ALA A 137 1.37 11.11 -25.14
N PRO A 138 1.66 11.92 -26.19
CA PRO A 138 1.48 11.54 -27.61
C PRO A 138 2.25 10.28 -28.02
N CYS A 139 3.31 9.93 -27.29
CA CYS A 139 4.12 8.73 -27.55
C CYS A 139 3.36 7.41 -27.38
N HIS A 140 2.17 7.40 -26.74
CA HIS A 140 1.33 6.21 -26.67
C HIS A 140 0.76 5.78 -28.04
N PHE A 141 0.65 6.72 -28.97
CA PHE A 141 0.11 6.51 -30.33
C PHE A 141 1.20 6.63 -31.40
N ASN A 142 2.39 7.15 -31.07
CA ASN A 142 3.50 7.37 -31.98
C ASN A 142 4.77 6.72 -31.47
N ASN A 143 5.06 5.52 -32.01
CA ASN A 143 6.23 4.75 -31.59
C ASN A 143 7.56 5.43 -31.93
N LYS A 144 7.67 6.13 -33.08
CA LYS A 144 8.89 6.87 -33.44
C LYS A 144 9.19 7.97 -32.42
N LEU A 145 8.15 8.68 -31.96
CA LEU A 145 8.27 9.69 -30.92
C LEU A 145 8.70 9.06 -29.59
N LYS A 146 8.11 7.90 -29.24
CA LYS A 146 8.50 7.15 -28.04
C LYS A 146 9.96 6.76 -28.08
N GLU A 147 10.41 6.17 -29.18
CA GLU A 147 11.80 5.76 -29.40
C GLU A 147 12.76 6.97 -29.29
N SER A 148 12.43 8.09 -29.96
CA SER A 148 13.21 9.32 -29.87
C SER A 148 13.33 9.85 -28.44
N CYS A 149 12.23 9.87 -27.67
CA CYS A 149 12.26 10.30 -26.27
C CYS A 149 13.15 9.44 -25.40
N ILE A 150 13.18 8.12 -25.64
CA ILE A 150 13.97 7.16 -24.86
C ILE A 150 15.46 7.27 -25.24
N LEU A 151 15.79 7.24 -26.53
CA LEU A 151 17.16 7.31 -27.03
C LEU A 151 17.87 8.60 -26.63
N ASN A 152 17.16 9.72 -26.66
CA ASN A 152 17.72 11.03 -26.30
C ASN A 152 17.61 11.32 -24.79
N SER A 153 17.15 10.36 -23.96
CA SER A 153 16.94 10.53 -22.52
C SER A 153 16.12 11.78 -22.15
N THR A 154 15.18 12.18 -23.02
CA THR A 154 14.37 13.38 -22.82
C THR A 154 13.16 13.16 -21.92
N CYS A 155 12.75 11.91 -21.69
CA CYS A 155 11.58 11.58 -20.88
C CYS A 155 11.99 11.17 -19.45
N ASP A 156 11.66 12.00 -18.47
CA ASP A 156 11.99 11.76 -17.06
C ASP A 156 11.43 10.42 -16.53
N TYR A 157 10.28 9.98 -17.01
CA TYR A 157 9.71 8.67 -16.64
C TYR A 157 10.60 7.51 -17.13
N TYR A 158 11.05 7.55 -18.39
CA TYR A 158 11.89 6.47 -18.92
C TYR A 158 13.30 6.49 -18.35
N CYS A 159 13.84 7.68 -18.02
CA CYS A 159 15.09 7.80 -17.27
C CYS A 159 14.95 7.19 -15.88
N ALA A 160 13.97 7.63 -15.10
CA ALA A 160 13.71 7.08 -13.77
C ALA A 160 13.45 5.56 -13.79
N ARG A 161 12.78 5.07 -14.85
CA ARG A 161 12.54 3.63 -15.02
C ARG A 161 13.84 2.87 -15.27
N ARG A 162 14.68 3.33 -16.19
CA ARG A 162 15.99 2.72 -16.45
C ARG A 162 16.82 2.71 -15.17
N ASP A 163 16.95 3.86 -14.52
CA ASP A 163 17.80 4.03 -13.35
C ASP A 163 17.32 3.13 -12.20
N THR A 164 16.01 3.06 -11.94
CA THR A 164 15.48 2.20 -10.87
C THR A 164 15.63 0.70 -11.18
N LEU A 165 15.53 0.31 -12.44
CA LEU A 165 15.64 -1.10 -12.83
C LEU A 165 17.10 -1.60 -12.87
N THR A 166 18.08 -0.73 -13.10
CA THR A 166 19.51 -1.08 -13.19
C THR A 166 20.29 -0.79 -11.91
N ASN A 167 19.74 0.05 -11.03
CA ASN A 167 20.40 0.39 -9.77
C ASN A 167 20.38 -0.78 -8.78
N LYS A 168 21.39 -0.82 -7.94
CA LYS A 168 21.52 -1.76 -6.83
C LYS A 168 20.44 -1.59 -5.77
N PHE A 169 19.93 -0.36 -5.55
CA PHE A 169 18.85 -0.05 -4.63
C PHE A 169 17.69 0.66 -5.32
N GLY A 170 16.70 -0.10 -5.75
CA GLY A 170 15.45 0.41 -6.31
C GLY A 170 14.34 0.49 -5.27
N VAL A 171 13.59 1.60 -5.23
CA VAL A 171 12.45 1.81 -4.32
C VAL A 171 11.18 1.96 -5.13
N LEU A 172 10.20 1.12 -4.87
CA LEU A 172 8.93 1.05 -5.59
C LEU A 172 7.76 0.99 -4.62
N ASN A 173 6.60 1.49 -4.99
CA ASN A 173 5.42 1.05 -4.27
C ASN A 173 4.91 -0.30 -4.81
N TYR A 174 4.14 -1.04 -4.01
CA TYR A 174 3.62 -2.36 -4.38
C TYR A 174 2.88 -2.33 -5.72
N SER A 175 2.05 -1.32 -5.97
CA SER A 175 1.30 -1.19 -7.21
C SER A 175 2.20 -1.04 -8.44
N MET A 176 3.29 -0.26 -8.34
CA MET A 176 4.27 -0.10 -9.40
C MET A 176 5.01 -1.43 -9.64
N PHE A 177 5.53 -2.07 -8.59
CA PHE A 177 6.21 -3.36 -8.70
C PHE A 177 5.32 -4.41 -9.37
N LEU A 178 4.07 -4.54 -8.93
CA LEU A 178 3.11 -5.50 -9.52
C LEU A 178 2.75 -5.18 -10.97
N SER A 179 2.95 -3.95 -11.43
CA SER A 179 2.69 -3.51 -12.81
C SER A 179 3.89 -3.63 -13.74
N LEU A 180 5.10 -3.84 -13.22
CA LEU A 180 6.28 -4.07 -14.04
C LEU A 180 6.20 -5.43 -14.76
N PRO A 181 6.81 -5.57 -15.95
CA PRO A 181 7.02 -6.87 -16.58
C PRO A 181 7.86 -7.80 -15.69
N GLU A 182 7.60 -9.10 -15.76
CA GLU A 182 8.24 -10.08 -14.90
C GLU A 182 9.77 -10.15 -15.07
N HIS A 183 10.24 -10.11 -16.30
CA HIS A 183 11.66 -10.23 -16.65
C HIS A 183 12.57 -9.13 -16.06
N VAL A 184 12.01 -8.02 -15.56
CA VAL A 184 12.81 -6.93 -14.95
C VAL A 184 12.76 -6.92 -13.42
N LYS A 185 12.02 -7.86 -12.80
CA LYS A 185 11.73 -7.84 -11.36
C LYS A 185 12.76 -8.57 -10.50
N LYS A 186 13.53 -9.50 -11.08
CA LYS A 186 14.41 -10.41 -10.35
C LYS A 186 15.46 -9.65 -9.54
N ARG A 187 15.53 -9.95 -8.23
CA ARG A 187 16.47 -9.31 -7.29
C ARG A 187 17.05 -10.34 -6.32
N GLU A 188 18.19 -9.99 -5.74
CA GLU A 188 18.77 -10.74 -4.65
C GLU A 188 17.90 -10.62 -3.39
N TYR A 189 17.44 -9.38 -3.11
CA TYR A 189 16.54 -9.11 -2.00
C TYR A 189 15.25 -8.42 -2.47
N ILE A 190 14.11 -8.94 -2.04
CA ILE A 190 12.82 -8.21 -2.05
C ILE A 190 12.49 -7.87 -0.60
N ILE A 191 12.35 -6.59 -0.34
CA ILE A 191 12.08 -6.06 1.00
C ILE A 191 10.70 -5.43 1.00
N CYS A 192 9.77 -6.05 1.73
CA CYS A 192 8.40 -5.59 1.88
C CYS A 192 8.31 -4.71 3.13
N ASP A 193 8.33 -3.39 2.95
CA ASP A 193 8.11 -2.44 4.05
C ASP A 193 6.61 -2.22 4.26
N GLU A 194 6.19 -2.05 5.51
CA GLU A 194 4.79 -2.08 5.94
C GLU A 194 4.05 -3.34 5.43
N ALA A 195 4.68 -4.50 5.59
CA ALA A 195 4.21 -5.77 5.05
C ALA A 195 2.84 -6.22 5.60
N SER A 196 2.38 -5.68 6.74
CA SER A 196 1.00 -5.89 7.24
C SER A 196 -0.08 -5.50 6.23
N GLU A 197 0.23 -4.58 5.30
CA GLU A 197 -0.69 -4.12 4.25
C GLU A 197 -0.61 -4.94 2.95
N LEU A 198 0.29 -5.91 2.89
CA LEU A 198 0.54 -6.67 1.65
C LEU A 198 -0.71 -7.42 1.16
N GLU A 199 -1.52 -8.00 2.07
CA GLU A 199 -2.80 -8.60 1.71
C GLU A 199 -3.71 -7.56 1.04
N THR A 200 -3.85 -6.38 1.61
CA THR A 200 -4.67 -5.29 1.08
C THR A 200 -4.20 -4.86 -0.31
N GLU A 201 -2.90 -4.70 -0.52
CA GLU A 201 -2.33 -4.31 -1.82
C GLU A 201 -2.51 -5.41 -2.90
N LEU A 202 -2.39 -6.69 -2.53
CA LEU A 202 -2.69 -7.80 -3.42
C LEU A 202 -4.19 -7.85 -3.76
N VAL A 203 -5.08 -7.75 -2.77
CA VAL A 203 -6.53 -7.67 -3.02
C VAL A 203 -6.84 -6.52 -3.98
N LYS A 204 -6.32 -5.33 -3.73
CA LYS A 204 -6.52 -4.15 -4.59
C LYS A 204 -6.01 -4.39 -6.02
N ARG A 205 -4.83 -5.00 -6.17
CA ARG A 205 -4.23 -5.28 -7.48
C ARG A 205 -5.07 -6.26 -8.31
N PHE A 206 -5.63 -7.26 -7.68
CA PHE A 206 -6.38 -8.33 -8.35
C PHE A 206 -7.91 -8.16 -8.32
N SER A 207 -8.44 -7.16 -7.60
CA SER A 207 -9.85 -6.79 -7.64
C SER A 207 -10.20 -6.02 -8.91
N ARG A 208 -11.44 -6.16 -9.37
CA ARG A 208 -11.99 -5.45 -10.53
C ARG A 208 -13.34 -4.85 -10.22
N ASN A 209 -13.57 -3.67 -10.79
CA ASN A 209 -14.89 -3.06 -10.81
C ASN A 209 -15.28 -2.82 -12.27
N LEU A 210 -16.35 -3.48 -12.70
CA LEU A 210 -16.89 -3.41 -14.05
C LEU A 210 -18.15 -2.55 -14.03
N ASN A 211 -18.00 -1.26 -14.35
CA ASN A 211 -19.11 -0.31 -14.33
C ASN A 211 -20.10 -0.59 -15.47
N TYR A 212 -21.39 -0.67 -15.17
CA TYR A 212 -22.45 -0.95 -16.16
C TYR A 212 -22.55 0.11 -17.26
N LYS A 213 -22.17 1.38 -17.00
CA LYS A 213 -22.13 2.40 -18.06
C LYS A 213 -21.11 2.05 -19.13
N ILE A 214 -19.97 1.47 -18.75
CA ILE A 214 -18.94 1.02 -19.70
C ILE A 214 -19.41 -0.22 -20.43
N LEU A 215 -19.96 -1.22 -19.71
CA LEU A 215 -20.46 -2.46 -20.30
C LEU A 215 -21.61 -2.20 -21.29
N LYS A 216 -22.50 -1.24 -20.98
CA LYS A 216 -23.58 -0.82 -21.90
C LYS A 216 -23.02 -0.23 -23.20
N ARG A 217 -21.95 0.57 -23.15
CA ARG A 217 -21.27 1.08 -24.35
C ARG A 217 -20.66 -0.03 -25.20
N LEU A 218 -20.27 -1.13 -24.57
CA LEU A 218 -19.81 -2.35 -25.22
C LEU A 218 -20.96 -3.27 -25.65
N GLY A 219 -22.24 -2.86 -25.50
CA GLY A 219 -23.44 -3.59 -25.93
C GLY A 219 -23.89 -4.69 -24.97
N TYR A 220 -23.49 -4.67 -23.72
CA TYR A 220 -23.99 -5.60 -22.69
C TYR A 220 -25.09 -4.95 -21.85
N ARG A 221 -26.16 -5.71 -21.55
CA ARG A 221 -27.15 -5.34 -20.53
C ARG A 221 -26.82 -6.06 -19.22
N PRO A 222 -27.15 -5.50 -18.06
CA PRO A 222 -26.93 -6.19 -16.77
C PRO A 222 -27.53 -7.60 -16.72
N SER A 223 -28.71 -7.79 -17.33
CA SER A 223 -29.40 -9.09 -17.41
C SER A 223 -28.64 -10.17 -18.20
N ASP A 224 -27.75 -9.76 -19.11
CA ASP A 224 -27.06 -10.67 -20.04
C ASP A 224 -25.78 -11.22 -19.38
N ILE A 225 -25.42 -10.70 -18.19
CA ILE A 225 -24.17 -11.02 -17.51
C ILE A 225 -24.43 -12.09 -16.44
N PRO A 226 -23.80 -13.27 -16.54
CA PRO A 226 -24.13 -14.44 -15.70
C PRO A 226 -23.44 -14.35 -14.32
N VAL A 227 -23.70 -13.31 -13.52
CA VAL A 227 -23.05 -13.04 -12.23
C VAL A 227 -23.29 -14.14 -11.19
N GLU A 228 -24.43 -14.84 -11.26
CA GLU A 228 -24.80 -15.92 -10.35
C GLU A 228 -24.11 -17.26 -10.68
N ASN A 229 -23.47 -17.38 -11.83
CA ASN A 229 -22.83 -18.60 -12.29
C ASN A 229 -21.35 -18.38 -12.51
N TYR A 230 -20.52 -18.81 -11.59
CA TYR A 230 -19.07 -18.61 -11.57
C TYR A 230 -18.36 -19.07 -12.85
N THR A 231 -18.72 -20.25 -13.38
CA THR A 231 -18.11 -20.81 -14.58
C THR A 231 -18.53 -20.03 -15.84
N LYS A 232 -19.84 -19.73 -15.98
CA LYS A 232 -20.33 -18.92 -17.10
C LYS A 232 -19.78 -17.50 -17.07
N PHE A 233 -19.62 -16.93 -15.87
CA PHE A 233 -19.03 -15.60 -15.70
C PHE A 233 -17.57 -15.56 -16.17
N ARG A 234 -16.78 -16.61 -15.89
CA ARG A 234 -15.41 -16.71 -16.42
C ARG A 234 -15.38 -16.74 -17.95
N VAL A 235 -16.28 -17.51 -18.58
CA VAL A 235 -16.38 -17.57 -20.05
C VAL A 235 -16.74 -16.19 -20.60
N TRP A 236 -17.73 -15.52 -19.99
CA TRP A 236 -18.13 -14.17 -20.38
C TRP A 236 -17.00 -13.15 -20.24
N LEU A 237 -16.12 -13.26 -19.23
CA LEU A 237 -14.93 -12.40 -19.14
C LEU A 237 -13.99 -12.60 -20.35
N GLY A 238 -13.88 -13.80 -20.89
CA GLY A 238 -13.13 -14.08 -22.12
C GLY A 238 -13.72 -13.36 -23.33
N GLU A 239 -15.06 -13.39 -23.48
CA GLU A 239 -15.77 -12.66 -24.54
C GLU A 239 -15.60 -11.14 -24.39
N LEU A 240 -15.65 -10.64 -23.16
CA LEU A 240 -15.42 -9.22 -22.83
C LEU A 240 -14.00 -8.79 -23.21
N ILE A 241 -12.99 -9.61 -22.93
CA ILE A 241 -11.59 -9.37 -23.33
C ILE A 241 -11.47 -9.22 -24.84
N PHE A 242 -12.07 -10.13 -25.60
CA PHE A 242 -12.05 -10.08 -27.06
C PHE A 242 -12.71 -8.81 -27.60
N LYS A 243 -13.88 -8.45 -27.06
CA LYS A 243 -14.62 -7.27 -27.48
C LYS A 243 -13.88 -5.97 -27.18
N ILE A 244 -13.34 -5.83 -25.96
CA ILE A 244 -12.52 -4.66 -25.61
C ILE A 244 -11.24 -4.61 -26.44
N GLY A 245 -10.62 -5.75 -26.73
CA GLY A 245 -9.43 -5.84 -27.57
C GLY A 245 -9.67 -5.25 -28.97
N ASN A 246 -10.77 -5.60 -29.60
CA ASN A 246 -11.17 -5.05 -30.90
C ASN A 246 -11.39 -3.53 -30.84
N GLU A 247 -12.11 -3.02 -29.83
CA GLU A 247 -12.33 -1.58 -29.63
C GLU A 247 -10.99 -0.82 -29.44
N VAL A 248 -10.03 -1.40 -28.70
CA VAL A 248 -8.70 -0.81 -28.50
C VAL A 248 -7.92 -0.73 -29.82
N GLU A 249 -7.93 -1.78 -30.64
CA GLU A 249 -7.24 -1.78 -31.93
C GLU A 249 -7.88 -0.79 -32.92
N ASP A 250 -9.18 -0.68 -32.94
CA ASP A 250 -9.87 0.28 -33.83
C ASP A 250 -9.62 1.74 -33.39
N LEU A 251 -9.70 2.03 -32.10
CA LEU A 251 -9.33 3.35 -31.56
C LEU A 251 -7.86 3.68 -31.86
N LYS A 252 -6.95 2.73 -31.76
CA LYS A 252 -5.54 2.92 -32.10
C LYS A 252 -5.33 3.28 -33.57
N LYS A 253 -6.04 2.61 -34.50
CA LYS A 253 -6.05 2.97 -35.94
C LYS A 253 -6.56 4.39 -36.17
N VAL A 254 -7.65 4.79 -35.52
CA VAL A 254 -8.21 6.14 -35.62
C VAL A 254 -7.21 7.18 -35.11
N LEU A 255 -6.67 6.98 -33.91
CA LEU A 255 -5.75 7.92 -33.27
C LEU A 255 -4.40 8.03 -34.02
N SER A 256 -3.92 6.95 -34.63
CA SER A 256 -2.70 6.98 -35.43
C SER A 256 -2.83 7.81 -36.73
N LYS A 257 -4.06 7.93 -37.25
CA LYS A 257 -4.37 8.74 -38.46
C LYS A 257 -4.65 10.21 -38.10
N LYS A 258 -5.15 10.52 -36.90
CA LYS A 258 -5.29 11.90 -36.41
C LYS A 258 -3.94 12.55 -36.28
N ARG A 259 -3.76 13.74 -36.88
CA ARG A 259 -2.50 14.51 -36.81
C ARG A 259 -2.16 14.87 -35.33
N LYS A 260 -0.91 15.28 -35.09
CA LYS A 260 -0.20 15.59 -33.84
C LYS A 260 -0.95 16.42 -32.76
N ASN A 261 -2.17 16.90 -33.02
CA ASN A 261 -2.93 17.83 -32.17
C ASN A 261 -4.18 17.22 -31.52
N ALA A 262 -4.25 15.90 -31.30
CA ALA A 262 -5.32 15.33 -30.51
C ALA A 262 -5.19 15.77 -29.04
N SER A 263 -6.07 16.67 -28.59
CA SER A 263 -6.08 17.14 -27.20
C SER A 263 -6.56 16.02 -26.27
N THR A 264 -6.19 16.09 -25.00
CA THR A 264 -6.70 15.16 -23.95
C THR A 264 -8.21 15.26 -23.77
N ALA A 265 -8.81 16.34 -24.19
CA ALA A 265 -10.26 16.51 -24.32
C ALA A 265 -10.85 15.64 -25.44
N ASP A 266 -10.02 15.02 -26.31
CA ASP A 266 -10.48 14.09 -27.32
C ASP A 266 -11.07 12.84 -26.63
N THR A 267 -12.36 12.64 -26.81
CA THR A 267 -13.10 11.51 -26.26
C THR A 267 -12.52 10.15 -26.67
N ASP A 268 -11.87 10.06 -27.85
CA ASP A 268 -11.26 8.84 -28.34
C ASP A 268 -9.96 8.50 -27.58
N VAL A 269 -9.17 9.50 -27.18
CA VAL A 269 -7.97 9.28 -26.32
C VAL A 269 -8.38 8.76 -24.95
N GLN A 270 -9.43 9.37 -24.36
CA GLN A 270 -9.94 8.93 -23.06
C GLN A 270 -10.53 7.51 -23.15
N ARG A 271 -11.27 7.19 -24.22
CA ARG A 271 -11.81 5.84 -24.46
C ARG A 271 -10.71 4.81 -24.68
N PHE A 272 -9.74 5.11 -25.52
CA PHE A 272 -8.58 4.23 -25.76
C PHE A 272 -7.89 3.88 -24.46
N ARG A 273 -7.62 4.86 -23.63
CA ARG A 273 -6.96 4.67 -22.34
C ARG A 273 -7.82 3.85 -21.36
N LEU A 274 -9.11 4.19 -21.25
CA LEU A 274 -10.05 3.47 -20.41
C LEU A 274 -10.09 1.98 -20.80
N TYR A 275 -10.24 1.69 -22.08
CA TYR A 275 -10.36 0.32 -22.58
C TYR A 275 -9.02 -0.44 -22.50
N THR A 276 -7.89 0.21 -22.78
CA THR A 276 -6.56 -0.41 -22.62
C THR A 276 -6.30 -0.81 -21.17
N ASN A 277 -6.62 0.07 -20.22
CA ASN A 277 -6.47 -0.21 -18.80
C ASN A 277 -7.42 -1.33 -18.34
N LEU A 278 -8.69 -1.26 -18.76
CA LEU A 278 -9.69 -2.27 -18.44
C LEU A 278 -9.31 -3.65 -19.00
N LEU A 279 -8.85 -3.70 -20.25
CA LEU A 279 -8.37 -4.92 -20.89
C LEU A 279 -7.21 -5.56 -20.12
N ALA A 280 -6.20 -4.77 -19.78
CA ALA A 280 -5.05 -5.24 -18.99
C ALA A 280 -5.47 -5.75 -17.62
N GLN A 281 -6.41 -5.06 -16.98
CA GLN A 281 -6.94 -5.45 -15.67
C GLN A 281 -7.72 -6.77 -15.74
N ILE A 282 -8.62 -6.93 -16.70
CA ILE A 282 -9.43 -8.15 -16.84
C ILE A 282 -8.51 -9.33 -17.21
N LYS A 283 -7.55 -9.15 -18.13
CA LYS A 283 -6.55 -10.18 -18.44
C LYS A 283 -5.81 -10.64 -17.19
N THR A 284 -5.30 -9.70 -16.38
CA THR A 284 -4.64 -10.06 -15.10
C THR A 284 -5.56 -10.91 -14.20
N THR A 285 -6.85 -10.64 -14.18
CA THR A 285 -7.81 -11.42 -13.38
C THR A 285 -8.02 -12.81 -13.97
N THR A 286 -8.22 -12.91 -15.28
CA THR A 286 -8.45 -14.21 -15.96
C THR A 286 -7.21 -15.09 -15.94
N ASP A 287 -6.02 -14.52 -16.10
CA ASP A 287 -4.74 -15.25 -16.04
C ASP A 287 -4.46 -15.86 -14.65
N ASN A 288 -5.05 -15.26 -13.61
CA ASN A 288 -4.92 -15.74 -12.22
C ASN A 288 -6.23 -16.36 -11.67
N TRP A 289 -7.16 -16.74 -12.55
CA TRP A 289 -8.47 -17.25 -12.11
C TRP A 289 -8.38 -18.54 -11.32
N GLU A 290 -7.44 -19.42 -11.67
CA GLU A 290 -7.21 -20.69 -10.98
C GLU A 290 -6.36 -20.53 -9.71
N ASP A 291 -5.71 -19.39 -9.52
CA ASP A 291 -4.87 -19.14 -8.36
C ASP A 291 -5.65 -18.71 -7.12
N CYS A 292 -6.88 -18.20 -7.32
CA CYS A 292 -7.72 -17.78 -6.20
C CYS A 292 -9.21 -17.83 -6.56
N GLU A 293 -10.04 -18.06 -5.55
CA GLU A 293 -11.48 -17.89 -5.66
C GLU A 293 -11.82 -16.40 -5.67
N TYR A 294 -12.64 -15.96 -6.60
CA TYR A 294 -13.18 -14.60 -6.65
C TYR A 294 -14.57 -14.53 -6.02
N VAL A 295 -14.79 -13.56 -5.16
CA VAL A 295 -16.12 -13.14 -4.72
C VAL A 295 -16.65 -12.15 -5.74
N ILE A 296 -17.81 -12.46 -6.32
CA ILE A 296 -18.48 -11.65 -7.35
C ILE A 296 -19.68 -10.98 -6.68
N GLU A 297 -19.71 -9.67 -6.68
CA GLU A 297 -20.79 -8.85 -6.16
C GLU A 297 -21.36 -7.98 -7.28
N SER A 298 -22.68 -7.85 -7.34
CA SER A 298 -23.37 -6.97 -8.28
C SER A 298 -24.28 -6.01 -7.53
N ASN A 299 -24.23 -4.73 -7.89
CA ASN A 299 -25.14 -3.72 -7.40
C ASN A 299 -25.76 -2.96 -8.59
N LEU A 300 -26.46 -1.85 -8.36
CA LEU A 300 -27.12 -1.06 -9.42
C LEU A 300 -26.15 -0.38 -10.40
N GLU A 301 -24.87 -0.25 -10.05
CA GLU A 301 -23.89 0.52 -10.81
C GLU A 301 -22.80 -0.32 -11.46
N SER A 302 -22.45 -1.45 -10.83
CA SER A 302 -21.26 -2.22 -11.24
C SER A 302 -21.28 -3.66 -10.75
N ILE A 303 -20.40 -4.45 -11.36
CA ILE A 303 -20.00 -5.77 -10.88
C ILE A 303 -18.60 -5.63 -10.29
N THR A 304 -18.42 -6.10 -9.06
CA THR A 304 -17.12 -6.10 -8.38
C THR A 304 -16.64 -7.54 -8.20
N LEU A 305 -15.39 -7.78 -8.57
CA LEU A 305 -14.69 -9.04 -8.34
C LEU A 305 -13.57 -8.78 -7.33
N LYS A 306 -13.51 -9.57 -6.27
CA LYS A 306 -12.44 -9.50 -5.26
C LYS A 306 -11.88 -10.89 -4.99
N PRO A 307 -10.55 -11.09 -4.99
CA PRO A 307 -9.98 -12.37 -4.58
C PRO A 307 -10.35 -12.62 -3.11
N LEU A 308 -10.88 -13.81 -2.82
CA LEU A 308 -11.23 -14.19 -1.45
C LEU A 308 -9.97 -14.27 -0.59
N ARG A 309 -8.94 -14.95 -1.08
CA ARG A 309 -7.64 -15.13 -0.42
C ARG A 309 -6.50 -14.78 -1.38
N VAL A 310 -5.34 -14.43 -0.83
CA VAL A 310 -4.19 -13.95 -1.63
C VAL A 310 -2.95 -14.85 -1.55
N ASN A 311 -3.05 -16.00 -0.86
CA ASN A 311 -1.94 -16.90 -0.61
C ASN A 311 -1.19 -17.35 -1.88
N ASN A 312 -1.89 -17.61 -2.99
CA ASN A 312 -1.26 -17.94 -4.26
C ASN A 312 -0.90 -16.72 -5.11
N LEU A 313 -1.52 -15.55 -4.82
CA LEU A 313 -1.24 -14.30 -5.54
C LEU A 313 0.06 -13.63 -5.07
N SER A 314 0.52 -13.92 -3.87
CA SER A 314 1.80 -13.43 -3.33
C SER A 314 3.01 -13.85 -4.17
N LYS A 315 2.89 -14.93 -4.99
CA LYS A 315 3.92 -15.34 -5.96
C LYS A 315 4.31 -14.20 -6.91
N HIS A 316 3.40 -13.26 -7.22
CA HIS A 316 3.69 -12.10 -8.07
C HIS A 316 4.67 -11.09 -7.44
N ILE A 317 5.04 -11.31 -6.20
CA ILE A 317 6.12 -10.60 -5.51
C ILE A 317 7.24 -11.56 -5.17
N PHE A 318 6.94 -12.66 -4.49
CA PHE A 318 7.95 -13.49 -3.84
C PHE A 318 8.84 -14.28 -4.80
N LYS A 319 8.32 -14.70 -5.96
CA LYS A 319 9.13 -15.46 -6.94
C LYS A 319 10.30 -14.65 -7.54
N PHE A 320 10.34 -13.35 -7.33
CA PHE A 320 11.36 -12.47 -7.91
C PHE A 320 12.53 -12.18 -6.96
N GLY A 321 12.45 -12.59 -5.69
CA GLY A 321 13.53 -12.42 -4.72
C GLY A 321 14.19 -13.76 -4.39
N LYS A 322 15.52 -13.80 -4.30
CA LYS A 322 16.20 -14.94 -3.70
C LYS A 322 15.97 -15.00 -2.19
N LYS A 323 15.94 -13.83 -1.54
CA LYS A 323 15.66 -13.65 -0.12
C LYS A 323 14.58 -12.59 0.03
N ILE A 324 13.62 -12.86 0.90
CA ILE A 324 12.45 -12.01 1.13
C ILE A 324 12.44 -11.55 2.58
N LEU A 325 12.46 -10.24 2.79
CA LEU A 325 12.29 -9.65 4.11
C LEU A 325 10.93 -8.94 4.18
N LEU A 326 10.06 -9.38 5.09
CA LEU A 326 8.78 -8.72 5.36
C LEU A 326 8.89 -7.98 6.68
N MET A 327 8.75 -6.66 6.65
CA MET A 327 8.89 -5.79 7.82
C MET A 327 7.60 -5.02 8.07
N SER A 328 7.14 -4.99 9.31
CA SER A 328 6.10 -4.07 9.76
C SER A 328 6.17 -3.89 11.28
N ALA A 329 5.64 -2.77 11.75
CA ALA A 329 5.42 -2.56 13.18
C ALA A 329 4.26 -3.40 13.74
N THR A 330 3.37 -3.87 12.87
CA THR A 330 2.05 -4.40 13.26
C THR A 330 1.82 -5.83 12.77
N ILE A 331 2.82 -6.71 12.86
CA ILE A 331 2.61 -8.14 12.57
C ILE A 331 2.02 -8.81 13.80
N ILE A 332 0.71 -9.03 13.78
CA ILE A 332 -0.03 -9.77 14.79
C ILE A 332 -0.12 -11.22 14.30
N ASP A 333 0.03 -12.20 15.19
CA ASP A 333 -0.07 -13.61 14.81
C ASP A 333 0.73 -13.93 13.52
N HIS A 334 2.05 -13.96 13.64
CA HIS A 334 2.95 -14.18 12.50
C HIS A 334 2.64 -15.48 11.75
N ALA A 335 2.07 -16.50 12.40
CA ALA A 335 1.70 -17.76 11.76
C ALA A 335 0.49 -17.57 10.84
N ASN A 336 -0.54 -16.83 11.29
CA ASN A 336 -1.69 -16.49 10.46
C ASN A 336 -1.27 -15.55 9.32
N PHE A 337 -0.42 -14.57 9.58
CA PHE A 337 0.15 -13.68 8.56
C PHE A 337 0.90 -14.47 7.46
N ALA A 338 1.76 -15.42 7.84
CA ALA A 338 2.45 -16.28 6.89
C ALA A 338 1.48 -17.14 6.07
N LYS A 339 0.44 -17.72 6.71
CA LYS A 339 -0.62 -18.50 6.06
C LYS A 339 -1.38 -17.67 5.03
N ILE A 340 -1.78 -16.44 5.37
CA ILE A 340 -2.48 -15.51 4.46
C ILE A 340 -1.65 -15.26 3.19
N LEU A 341 -0.33 -15.14 3.33
CA LEU A 341 0.60 -14.90 2.22
C LEU A 341 1.15 -16.18 1.58
N GLY A 342 0.72 -17.37 2.01
CA GLY A 342 1.17 -18.65 1.46
C GLY A 342 2.62 -19.00 1.79
N ILE A 343 3.22 -18.42 2.84
CA ILE A 343 4.60 -18.65 3.25
C ILE A 343 4.64 -19.87 4.19
N LYS A 344 5.36 -20.93 3.79
CA LYS A 344 5.44 -22.19 4.55
C LYS A 344 6.64 -22.27 5.49
N LYS A 345 7.80 -21.78 5.06
CA LYS A 345 9.07 -21.82 5.82
C LYS A 345 9.60 -20.40 5.97
N TYR A 346 9.72 -19.93 7.19
CA TYR A 346 10.19 -18.56 7.50
C TYR A 346 10.83 -18.51 8.87
N LYS A 347 11.66 -17.48 9.11
CA LYS A 347 12.12 -17.09 10.44
C LYS A 347 11.33 -15.87 10.91
N TYR A 348 10.75 -15.95 12.12
CA TYR A 348 10.12 -14.79 12.76
C TYR A 348 11.11 -14.10 13.69
N ILE A 349 11.19 -12.78 13.58
CA ILE A 349 12.03 -11.93 14.42
C ILE A 349 11.15 -10.79 14.97
N GLU A 350 11.10 -10.67 16.29
CA GLU A 350 10.45 -9.56 16.97
C GLU A 350 11.51 -8.70 17.65
N VAL A 351 11.39 -7.39 17.53
CA VAL A 351 12.28 -6.40 18.12
C VAL A 351 11.50 -5.57 19.13
N ASP A 352 12.06 -5.35 20.30
CA ASP A 352 11.48 -4.45 21.29
C ASP A 352 11.57 -2.98 20.84
N SER A 353 10.66 -2.15 21.36
CA SER A 353 10.68 -0.72 21.09
C SER A 353 11.84 -0.03 21.80
N THR A 354 12.48 0.91 21.12
CA THR A 354 13.46 1.84 21.74
C THR A 354 12.80 2.89 22.62
N PHE A 355 11.46 3.00 22.57
CA PHE A 355 10.71 4.03 23.29
C PHE A 355 10.28 3.51 24.67
N ASP A 356 10.42 4.38 25.69
CA ASP A 356 9.87 4.09 27.01
C ASP A 356 8.34 3.98 26.92
N PRO A 357 7.75 2.82 27.29
CA PRO A 357 6.29 2.66 27.30
C PRO A 357 5.56 3.74 28.11
N LYS A 358 6.19 4.30 29.14
CA LYS A 358 5.66 5.39 29.97
C LYS A 358 5.43 6.69 29.20
N ASN A 359 6.13 6.88 28.10
CA ASN A 359 5.93 8.03 27.22
C ASN A 359 4.69 7.88 26.32
N ALA A 360 4.13 6.67 26.23
CA ALA A 360 3.00 6.38 25.36
C ALA A 360 1.96 5.48 26.04
N PRO A 361 1.46 5.84 27.23
CA PRO A 361 0.51 5.03 27.98
C PRO A 361 -0.82 4.91 27.25
N ILE A 362 -1.48 3.78 27.42
CA ILE A 362 -2.81 3.50 26.87
C ILE A 362 -3.79 3.28 28.01
N TYR A 363 -4.79 4.12 28.09
CA TYR A 363 -5.90 4.00 29.04
C TYR A 363 -7.15 3.48 28.32
N VAL A 364 -7.88 2.57 28.93
CA VAL A 364 -9.03 1.90 28.34
C VAL A 364 -10.30 2.07 29.17
N VAL A 365 -11.42 2.26 28.49
CA VAL A 365 -12.75 2.20 29.09
C VAL A 365 -13.32 0.82 28.81
N LYS A 366 -13.70 0.05 29.85
CA LYS A 366 -14.15 -1.34 29.69
C LYS A 366 -15.65 -1.44 29.42
N ASP A 367 -16.46 -0.66 30.10
CA ASP A 367 -17.92 -0.85 30.13
C ASP A 367 -18.68 -0.11 29.02
N PHE A 368 -18.00 0.72 28.24
CA PHE A 368 -18.60 1.47 27.13
C PHE A 368 -18.33 0.76 25.80
N LYS A 369 -19.28 -0.02 25.31
CA LYS A 369 -19.19 -0.77 24.05
C LYS A 369 -20.08 -0.19 22.98
N LEU A 370 -19.50 0.05 21.78
CA LEU A 370 -20.20 0.60 20.63
C LEU A 370 -20.43 -0.47 19.55
N ASN A 371 -21.67 -0.55 19.08
CA ASN A 371 -22.02 -1.36 17.92
C ASN A 371 -23.06 -0.63 17.07
N HIS A 372 -23.39 -1.15 15.90
CA HIS A 372 -24.33 -0.50 14.98
C HIS A 372 -25.72 -0.24 15.61
N LYS A 373 -26.19 -1.14 16.50
CA LYS A 373 -27.55 -1.03 17.08
C LYS A 373 -27.64 0.06 18.15
N ASN A 374 -26.58 0.24 18.97
CA ASN A 374 -26.58 1.18 20.09
C ASN A 374 -25.84 2.49 19.81
N LEU A 375 -25.25 2.65 18.62
CA LEU A 375 -24.39 3.79 18.31
C LEU A 375 -25.13 5.12 18.53
N LYS A 376 -26.31 5.29 17.91
CA LYS A 376 -27.07 6.54 17.98
C LYS A 376 -27.43 6.94 19.42
N GLU A 377 -27.83 5.97 20.22
CA GLU A 377 -28.16 6.18 21.64
C GLU A 377 -26.93 6.62 22.46
N LYS A 378 -25.76 6.07 22.13
CA LYS A 378 -24.53 6.30 22.89
C LYS A 378 -23.69 7.49 22.39
N LEU A 379 -24.04 8.11 21.27
CA LEU A 379 -23.32 9.29 20.75
C LEU A 379 -23.23 10.45 21.76
N PRO A 380 -24.28 10.82 22.52
CA PRO A 380 -24.17 11.88 23.53
C PRO A 380 -23.11 11.55 24.59
N THR A 381 -23.16 10.34 25.15
CA THR A 381 -22.19 9.90 26.18
C THR A 381 -20.76 9.84 25.61
N LEU A 382 -20.59 9.38 24.36
CA LEU A 382 -19.30 9.38 23.68
C LEU A 382 -18.74 10.79 23.54
N LYS A 383 -19.56 11.77 23.10
CA LYS A 383 -19.20 13.17 23.01
C LYS A 383 -18.74 13.71 24.37
N ASP A 384 -19.51 13.47 25.43
CA ASP A 384 -19.19 13.98 26.76
C ASP A 384 -17.87 13.40 27.29
N ASN A 385 -17.59 12.11 27.04
CA ASN A 385 -16.31 11.50 27.39
C ASN A 385 -15.16 12.10 26.59
N ILE A 386 -15.35 12.35 25.30
CA ILE A 386 -14.35 13.04 24.44
C ILE A 386 -14.07 14.45 24.99
N LEU A 387 -15.11 15.23 25.29
CA LEU A 387 -14.96 16.59 25.82
C LEU A 387 -14.23 16.61 27.18
N LYS A 388 -14.51 15.67 28.07
CA LYS A 388 -13.78 15.54 29.36
C LYS A 388 -12.29 15.35 29.15
N ILE A 389 -11.88 14.47 28.22
CA ILE A 389 -10.48 14.23 27.88
C ILE A 389 -9.86 15.48 27.24
N CYS A 390 -10.54 16.10 26.28
CA CYS A 390 -10.06 17.31 25.60
C CYS A 390 -9.90 18.49 26.56
N ASN A 391 -10.75 18.61 27.58
CA ASN A 391 -10.63 19.61 28.62
C ASN A 391 -9.48 19.33 29.59
N PHE A 392 -9.19 18.07 29.89
CA PHE A 392 -8.00 17.69 30.65
C PHE A 392 -6.71 18.06 29.90
N HIS A 393 -6.72 17.94 28.57
CA HIS A 393 -5.61 18.28 27.68
C HIS A 393 -5.78 19.65 26.99
N LYS A 394 -6.36 20.65 27.66
CA LYS A 394 -6.73 21.94 27.06
C LYS A 394 -5.60 22.75 26.43
N ASN A 395 -4.35 22.52 26.85
CA ASN A 395 -3.17 23.30 26.45
C ASN A 395 -2.28 22.58 25.41
N VAL A 396 -2.70 21.43 24.89
CA VAL A 396 -1.88 20.63 23.95
C VAL A 396 -2.73 20.17 22.76
N LYS A 397 -2.07 19.92 21.64
CA LYS A 397 -2.72 19.37 20.44
C LYS A 397 -3.05 17.89 20.63
N GLY A 398 -4.16 17.49 20.01
CA GLY A 398 -4.65 16.12 20.07
C GLY A 398 -5.27 15.61 18.78
N VAL A 399 -5.55 14.31 18.76
CA VAL A 399 -6.14 13.63 17.61
C VAL A 399 -7.28 12.72 18.06
N ILE A 400 -8.38 12.71 17.32
CA ILE A 400 -9.53 11.83 17.58
C ILE A 400 -9.78 10.94 16.35
N HIS A 401 -9.60 9.64 16.51
CA HIS A 401 -9.93 8.62 15.52
C HIS A 401 -11.37 8.15 15.73
N THR A 402 -12.29 8.62 14.91
CA THR A 402 -13.72 8.29 15.04
C THR A 402 -14.10 6.98 14.34
N HIS A 403 -13.31 6.57 13.33
CA HIS A 403 -13.48 5.37 12.48
C HIS A 403 -14.81 5.29 11.71
N THR A 404 -15.75 6.21 11.91
CA THR A 404 -16.98 6.33 11.11
C THR A 404 -17.31 7.77 10.80
N MET A 405 -17.88 8.01 9.61
CA MET A 405 -18.38 9.33 9.23
C MET A 405 -19.53 9.77 10.14
N GLU A 406 -20.38 8.85 10.56
CA GLU A 406 -21.52 9.13 11.45
C GLU A 406 -21.07 9.74 12.78
N ILE A 407 -20.03 9.19 13.43
CA ILE A 407 -19.45 9.77 14.66
C ILE A 407 -18.83 11.12 14.36
N THR A 408 -18.05 11.24 13.28
CA THR A 408 -17.39 12.50 12.92
C THR A 408 -18.41 13.62 12.70
N GLN A 409 -19.47 13.34 11.94
CA GLN A 409 -20.52 14.30 11.64
C GLN A 409 -21.29 14.68 12.93
N TYR A 410 -21.64 13.71 13.76
CA TYR A 410 -22.31 13.99 15.03
C TYR A 410 -21.47 14.90 15.92
N LEU A 411 -20.16 14.63 16.05
CA LEU A 411 -19.27 15.49 16.84
C LEU A 411 -19.19 16.90 16.26
N LYS A 412 -19.11 17.03 14.93
CA LYS A 412 -19.09 18.33 14.25
C LYS A 412 -20.35 19.16 14.52
N ASP A 413 -21.51 18.51 14.51
CA ASP A 413 -22.81 19.17 14.66
C ASP A 413 -23.13 19.52 16.14
N ASN A 414 -22.43 18.89 17.10
CA ASN A 414 -22.73 19.01 18.53
C ASN A 414 -21.56 19.51 19.39
N ILE A 415 -20.44 19.91 18.81
CA ILE A 415 -19.30 20.52 19.52
C ILE A 415 -19.04 21.91 18.91
N ASP A 416 -19.26 22.94 19.71
CA ASP A 416 -18.95 24.34 19.38
C ASP A 416 -17.65 24.75 20.12
N ASP A 417 -16.52 24.21 19.67
CA ASP A 417 -15.19 24.54 20.20
C ASP A 417 -14.23 24.75 19.01
N PRO A 418 -13.66 25.97 18.84
CA PRO A 418 -12.83 26.32 17.69
C PRO A 418 -11.53 25.49 17.58
N ARG A 419 -11.14 24.78 18.64
CA ARG A 419 -9.99 23.87 18.62
C ARG A 419 -10.23 22.66 17.74
N PHE A 420 -11.49 22.24 17.52
CA PHE A 420 -11.81 21.02 16.76
C PHE A 420 -11.75 21.27 15.26
N LEU A 421 -10.90 20.51 14.58
CA LEU A 421 -10.69 20.54 13.14
C LEU A 421 -11.18 19.23 12.52
N PHE A 422 -12.32 19.27 11.83
CA PHE A 422 -12.99 18.06 11.31
C PHE A 422 -12.58 17.77 9.86
N ARG A 423 -12.03 16.57 9.61
CA ARG A 423 -11.78 16.02 8.27
C ARG A 423 -13.00 15.21 7.81
N ILE A 424 -13.78 15.75 6.90
CA ILE A 424 -14.99 15.10 6.38
C ILE A 424 -14.90 14.90 4.87
N ASP A 425 -14.44 15.90 4.10
CA ASP A 425 -14.42 15.89 2.64
C ASP A 425 -13.01 15.77 2.06
N GLY A 426 -12.85 14.95 1.02
CA GLY A 426 -11.55 14.60 0.42
C GLY A 426 -10.71 15.81 -0.04
N ALA A 427 -11.31 16.81 -0.70
CA ALA A 427 -10.58 17.95 -1.26
C ALA A 427 -10.06 18.95 -0.21
N VAL A 428 -10.69 19.01 0.96
CA VAL A 428 -10.35 19.98 2.06
C VAL A 428 -9.45 19.33 3.12
N ASN A 429 -9.28 18.01 3.07
CA ASN A 429 -8.60 17.26 4.11
C ASN A 429 -7.12 17.64 4.30
N GLU A 430 -6.40 17.94 3.22
CA GLU A 430 -4.99 18.38 3.30
C GLU A 430 -4.86 19.76 3.93
N GLN A 431 -5.76 20.68 3.60
CA GLN A 431 -5.78 22.03 4.19
C GLN A 431 -6.05 21.99 5.70
N ILE A 432 -6.93 21.10 6.15
CA ILE A 432 -7.23 20.92 7.58
C ILE A 432 -6.03 20.36 8.33
N ILE A 433 -5.33 19.38 7.75
CA ILE A 433 -4.09 18.87 8.32
C ILE A 433 -3.03 19.97 8.39
N GLN A 434 -2.86 20.72 7.31
CA GLN A 434 -1.90 21.81 7.26
C GLN A 434 -2.22 22.89 8.32
N ARG A 435 -3.49 23.25 8.47
CA ARG A 435 -3.96 24.16 9.52
C ARG A 435 -3.62 23.61 10.92
N HIS A 436 -3.80 22.32 11.18
CA HIS A 436 -3.41 21.69 12.45
C HIS A 436 -1.89 21.78 12.69
N ILE A 437 -1.09 21.53 11.65
CA ILE A 437 0.38 21.59 11.74
C ILE A 437 0.84 23.02 12.04
N GLU A 438 0.35 24.01 11.31
CA GLU A 438 0.80 25.40 11.37
C GLU A 438 0.24 26.17 12.57
N SER A 439 -0.89 25.74 13.13
CA SER A 439 -1.50 26.41 14.28
C SER A 439 -0.55 26.42 15.49
N LYS A 440 -0.49 27.53 16.18
CA LYS A 440 0.13 27.64 17.51
C LYS A 440 -0.85 27.30 18.65
N GLU A 441 -2.13 27.25 18.35
CA GLU A 441 -3.20 26.93 19.30
C GLU A 441 -3.31 25.41 19.51
N PRO A 442 -3.84 24.95 20.66
CA PRO A 442 -4.00 23.54 21.00
C PRO A 442 -5.15 22.89 20.22
N THR A 443 -5.01 22.80 18.90
CA THR A 443 -6.02 22.24 18.00
C THR A 443 -6.18 20.72 18.17
N ILE A 444 -7.39 20.22 17.86
CA ILE A 444 -7.78 18.81 17.95
C ILE A 444 -8.23 18.34 16.57
N LEU A 445 -7.44 17.47 15.95
CA LEU A 445 -7.75 16.93 14.62
C LEU A 445 -8.69 15.73 14.75
N VAL A 446 -9.89 15.82 14.15
CA VAL A 446 -10.92 14.77 14.20
C VAL A 446 -11.08 14.15 12.83
N SER A 447 -10.95 12.83 12.73
CA SER A 447 -11.03 12.15 11.44
C SER A 447 -11.54 10.71 11.55
N PRO A 448 -12.36 10.25 10.58
CA PRO A 448 -12.76 8.85 10.49
C PRO A 448 -11.63 7.94 9.96
N SER A 449 -10.67 8.50 9.21
CA SER A 449 -9.57 7.74 8.62
C SER A 449 -8.27 8.50 8.66
N MET A 450 -7.39 8.18 9.60
CA MET A 450 -6.03 8.71 9.69
C MET A 450 -4.98 7.58 9.69
N THR A 451 -5.27 6.51 8.99
CA THR A 451 -4.43 5.31 9.01
C THR A 451 -3.11 5.52 8.27
N TYR A 452 -3.06 6.38 7.23
CA TYR A 452 -1.85 6.59 6.42
C TYR A 452 -1.60 8.05 6.08
N GLY A 453 -0.33 8.44 5.99
CA GLY A 453 0.13 9.66 5.32
C GLY A 453 0.26 10.93 6.16
N VAL A 454 -0.05 10.90 7.46
CA VAL A 454 0.14 12.07 8.33
C VAL A 454 1.14 11.74 9.41
N ASP A 455 2.24 12.50 9.48
CA ASP A 455 3.22 12.41 10.57
C ASP A 455 2.86 13.46 11.64
N LEU A 456 2.42 12.99 12.80
CA LEU A 456 1.94 13.80 13.92
C LEU A 456 2.90 13.71 15.11
N LYS A 457 4.20 13.85 14.83
CA LYS A 457 5.25 13.81 15.85
C LYS A 457 5.24 15.04 16.77
N GLU A 458 5.90 14.89 17.91
CA GLU A 458 6.18 15.96 18.88
C GLU A 458 4.89 16.65 19.35
N ASP A 459 4.80 17.99 19.28
CA ASP A 459 3.67 18.74 19.78
C ASP A 459 2.40 18.64 18.93
N LEU A 460 2.45 17.92 17.80
CA LEU A 460 1.28 17.76 16.93
C LEU A 460 0.24 16.76 17.47
N ALA A 461 0.65 15.82 18.36
CA ALA A 461 -0.28 14.89 19.01
C ALA A 461 0.21 14.47 20.39
N ARG A 462 -0.06 15.26 21.42
CA ARG A 462 0.28 14.92 22.82
C ARG A 462 -0.73 13.98 23.47
N PHE A 463 -1.92 13.90 22.92
CA PHE A 463 -2.91 12.87 23.24
C PHE A 463 -3.67 12.42 22.00
N GLN A 464 -4.22 11.21 22.07
CA GLN A 464 -5.12 10.70 21.04
C GLN A 464 -6.27 9.91 21.66
N ILE A 465 -7.41 9.94 20.98
CA ILE A 465 -8.63 9.23 21.38
C ILE A 465 -9.03 8.28 20.28
N ILE A 466 -9.16 7.01 20.61
CA ILE A 466 -9.77 5.98 19.76
C ILE A 466 -11.24 5.87 20.18
N ALA A 467 -12.12 6.50 19.43
CA ALA A 467 -13.53 6.62 19.81
C ALA A 467 -14.30 5.31 19.60
N LYS A 468 -13.95 4.53 18.58
CA LYS A 468 -14.63 3.28 18.21
C LYS A 468 -13.65 2.27 17.60
N ALA A 469 -13.95 0.98 17.75
CA ALA A 469 -13.22 -0.11 17.08
C ALA A 469 -13.36 -0.02 15.56
N SER A 470 -12.21 -0.08 14.85
CA SER A 470 -12.13 -0.02 13.39
C SER A 470 -12.30 -1.40 12.77
N PHE A 471 -13.45 -2.03 12.94
CA PHE A 471 -13.77 -3.27 12.25
C PHE A 471 -14.05 -3.02 10.77
N MET A 472 -13.65 -3.98 9.94
CA MET A 472 -13.97 -3.96 8.52
C MET A 472 -15.48 -4.10 8.28
N PRO A 473 -16.06 -3.46 7.23
CA PRO A 473 -17.50 -3.46 7.01
C PRO A 473 -18.00 -4.84 6.56
N LEU A 474 -18.91 -5.43 7.31
CA LEU A 474 -19.55 -6.72 6.96
C LEU A 474 -20.58 -6.62 5.81
N GLY A 475 -20.80 -5.44 5.28
CA GLY A 475 -21.52 -5.24 4.02
C GLY A 475 -20.74 -5.65 2.77
N ASP A 476 -19.43 -5.84 2.89
CA ASP A 476 -18.57 -6.40 1.85
C ASP A 476 -18.63 -7.94 1.92
N GLU A 477 -19.07 -8.59 0.86
CA GLU A 477 -19.26 -10.06 0.85
C GLU A 477 -17.94 -10.82 1.02
N ARG A 478 -16.80 -10.29 0.54
CA ARG A 478 -15.50 -10.89 0.82
C ARG A 478 -15.21 -10.88 2.32
N ILE A 479 -15.38 -9.74 2.96
CA ILE A 479 -15.14 -9.59 4.40
C ILE A 479 -16.08 -10.48 5.21
N LYS A 480 -17.34 -10.52 4.84
CA LYS A 480 -18.36 -11.36 5.49
C LYS A 480 -18.04 -12.84 5.38
N LYS A 481 -17.55 -13.30 4.21
CA LYS A 481 -17.13 -14.68 3.98
C LYS A 481 -15.90 -15.02 4.81
N LEU A 482 -14.87 -14.17 4.79
CA LEU A 482 -13.66 -14.35 5.59
C LEU A 482 -13.95 -14.33 7.10
N PHE A 483 -14.83 -13.44 7.56
CA PHE A 483 -15.25 -13.40 8.97
C PHE A 483 -15.88 -14.73 9.44
N LYS A 484 -16.68 -15.38 8.57
CA LYS A 484 -17.28 -16.69 8.89
C LYS A 484 -16.25 -17.82 8.90
N GLU A 485 -15.28 -17.79 7.99
CA GLU A 485 -14.27 -18.83 7.81
C GLU A 485 -13.08 -18.69 8.75
N ASP A 486 -12.68 -17.46 9.07
CA ASP A 486 -11.51 -17.11 9.90
C ASP A 486 -11.81 -15.87 10.77
N PRO A 487 -12.53 -16.04 11.90
CA PRO A 487 -12.81 -14.93 12.83
C PRO A 487 -11.54 -14.27 13.40
N ASP A 488 -10.45 -15.03 13.52
CA ASP A 488 -9.16 -14.52 13.99
C ASP A 488 -8.57 -13.54 12.99
N TRP A 489 -8.66 -13.80 11.68
CA TRP A 489 -8.29 -12.86 10.64
C TRP A 489 -9.01 -11.51 10.81
N TYR A 490 -10.32 -11.55 11.02
CA TYR A 490 -11.13 -10.34 11.19
C TYR A 490 -10.74 -9.52 12.42
N ALA A 491 -10.48 -10.20 13.54
CA ALA A 491 -10.00 -9.55 14.76
C ALA A 491 -8.60 -8.96 14.57
N ASN A 492 -7.69 -9.67 13.89
CA ASN A 492 -6.33 -9.22 13.62
C ASN A 492 -6.31 -7.96 12.75
N GLN A 493 -7.22 -7.82 11.77
CA GLN A 493 -7.32 -6.59 10.96
C GLN A 493 -7.65 -5.36 11.84
N MET A 494 -8.62 -5.47 12.74
CA MET A 494 -8.95 -4.39 13.67
C MET A 494 -7.79 -4.05 14.60
N LEU A 495 -7.10 -5.07 15.14
CA LEU A 495 -5.95 -4.89 16.02
C LEU A 495 -4.75 -4.26 15.29
N ASN A 496 -4.50 -4.60 14.02
CA ASN A 496 -3.49 -3.94 13.19
C ASN A 496 -3.78 -2.44 13.07
N HIS A 497 -5.02 -2.07 12.74
CA HIS A 497 -5.41 -0.66 12.65
C HIS A 497 -5.27 0.06 14.00
N LEU A 498 -5.59 -0.60 15.12
CA LEU A 498 -5.41 -0.06 16.46
C LEU A 498 -3.94 0.26 16.75
N ILE A 499 -3.04 -0.71 16.53
CA ILE A 499 -1.60 -0.54 16.80
C ILE A 499 -1.02 0.58 15.93
N GLN A 500 -1.41 0.63 14.66
CA GLN A 500 -0.98 1.70 13.75
C GLN A 500 -1.48 3.06 14.22
N ALA A 501 -2.74 3.18 14.63
CA ALA A 501 -3.29 4.42 15.17
C ALA A 501 -2.54 4.84 16.44
N CYS A 502 -2.34 3.92 17.39
CA CYS A 502 -1.60 4.17 18.63
C CYS A 502 -0.12 4.54 18.40
N GLY A 503 0.45 4.16 17.26
CA GLY A 503 1.85 4.48 16.90
C GLY A 503 2.05 5.87 16.28
N ARG A 504 0.98 6.64 16.01
CA ARG A 504 1.09 7.93 15.30
C ARG A 504 1.73 9.06 16.10
N GLY A 505 1.45 9.11 17.39
CA GLY A 505 1.92 10.18 18.27
C GLY A 505 3.34 9.97 18.85
N VAL A 506 4.03 8.86 18.50
CA VAL A 506 5.37 8.56 19.03
C VAL A 506 6.27 8.11 17.89
N ARG A 507 7.25 8.96 17.54
CA ARG A 507 8.20 8.75 16.44
C ARG A 507 9.65 8.83 16.88
N THR A 508 9.93 9.58 17.94
CA THR A 508 11.26 9.78 18.49
C THR A 508 11.30 9.33 19.96
N LYS A 509 12.51 9.12 20.51
CA LYS A 509 12.69 8.69 21.92
C LYS A 509 12.10 9.67 22.93
N ASN A 510 11.97 10.93 22.56
CA ASN A 510 11.49 12.01 23.43
C ASN A 510 10.01 12.33 23.27
N ASP A 511 9.33 11.70 22.28
CA ASP A 511 7.91 11.91 22.06
C ASP A 511 7.08 11.35 23.21
N LYS A 512 5.98 12.09 23.52
CA LYS A 512 5.00 11.67 24.52
C LYS A 512 3.61 11.80 23.93
N CYS A 513 2.83 10.72 23.98
CA CYS A 513 1.46 10.73 23.52
C CYS A 513 0.60 9.76 24.33
N VAL A 514 -0.37 10.29 25.07
CA VAL A 514 -1.32 9.48 25.82
C VAL A 514 -2.45 9.01 24.90
N THR A 515 -2.78 7.72 24.94
CA THR A 515 -3.87 7.15 24.15
C THR A 515 -5.05 6.79 25.06
N TYR A 516 -6.26 7.21 24.68
CA TYR A 516 -7.50 6.85 25.33
C TYR A 516 -8.37 6.00 24.40
N ILE A 517 -8.65 4.77 24.79
CA ILE A 517 -9.55 3.86 24.06
C ILE A 517 -10.92 3.90 24.74
N LEU A 518 -11.93 4.44 24.06
CA LEU A 518 -13.27 4.61 24.61
C LEU A 518 -14.19 3.42 24.34
N ASP A 519 -13.91 2.59 23.33
CA ASP A 519 -14.73 1.42 23.00
C ASP A 519 -14.20 0.15 23.67
N GLY A 520 -14.93 -0.35 24.67
CA GLY A 520 -14.60 -1.58 25.42
C GLY A 520 -14.52 -2.84 24.56
N THR A 521 -15.10 -2.83 23.35
CA THR A 521 -14.93 -3.93 22.38
C THR A 521 -13.47 -4.13 21.98
N ILE A 522 -12.71 -3.03 21.89
CA ILE A 522 -11.27 -3.07 21.63
C ILE A 522 -10.55 -3.74 22.80
N THR A 523 -10.89 -3.35 24.04
CA THR A 523 -10.30 -3.92 25.26
C THR A 523 -10.49 -5.43 25.32
N ASP A 524 -11.72 -5.92 25.06
CA ASP A 524 -12.00 -7.35 25.01
C ASP A 524 -11.18 -8.07 23.93
N SER A 525 -10.99 -7.42 22.77
CA SER A 525 -10.19 -7.99 21.66
C SER A 525 -8.71 -8.04 22.00
N VAL A 526 -8.16 -7.00 22.63
CA VAL A 526 -6.76 -6.96 23.12
C VAL A 526 -6.52 -8.06 24.15
N ILE A 527 -7.41 -8.23 25.13
CA ILE A 527 -7.27 -9.25 26.18
C ILE A 527 -7.28 -10.66 25.57
N ARG A 528 -8.23 -10.94 24.67
CA ARG A 528 -8.34 -12.26 24.00
C ARG A 528 -7.12 -12.61 23.16
N ASN A 529 -6.51 -11.61 22.52
CA ASN A 529 -5.40 -11.80 21.60
C ASN A 529 -4.04 -11.41 22.20
N ALA A 530 -3.93 -11.18 23.51
CA ALA A 530 -2.72 -10.68 24.16
C ALA A 530 -1.44 -11.48 23.82
N LYS A 531 -1.55 -12.82 23.71
CA LYS A 531 -0.41 -13.69 23.38
C LYS A 531 0.10 -13.52 21.94
N LYS A 532 -0.71 -12.95 21.04
CA LYS A 532 -0.43 -12.74 19.62
C LYS A 532 0.07 -11.32 19.35
N LEU A 533 -0.19 -10.37 20.26
CA LEU A 533 0.16 -8.97 20.10
C LEU A 533 1.64 -8.70 20.37
N PRO A 534 2.27 -7.74 19.68
CA PRO A 534 3.65 -7.36 19.92
C PRO A 534 3.88 -6.94 21.39
N LYS A 535 4.96 -7.43 21.98
CA LYS A 535 5.27 -7.18 23.40
C LYS A 535 5.42 -5.68 23.71
N TYR A 536 6.04 -4.93 22.80
CA TYR A 536 6.22 -3.48 22.96
C TYR A 536 4.88 -2.73 23.08
N PHE A 537 3.83 -3.22 22.38
CA PHE A 537 2.49 -2.61 22.42
C PHE A 537 1.79 -2.92 23.76
N LEU A 538 1.88 -4.17 24.21
CA LEU A 538 1.25 -4.58 25.48
C LEU A 538 1.83 -3.86 26.70
N LYS A 539 3.14 -3.54 26.70
CA LYS A 539 3.81 -2.80 27.78
C LYS A 539 3.25 -1.38 28.00
N ARG A 540 2.43 -0.87 27.08
CA ARG A 540 1.84 0.50 27.13
C ARG A 540 0.49 0.55 27.84
N PHE A 541 -0.16 -0.58 28.09
CA PHE A 541 -1.46 -0.62 28.78
C PHE A 541 -1.30 -0.44 30.27
N ASN A 542 -2.11 0.49 30.85
CA ASN A 542 -2.22 0.79 32.27
C ASN A 542 -3.55 0.31 32.84
#